data_659735c9a718a1875c77671419ed094d
#
_entry.id   659735c9a718a1875c77671419ed094d
#
_cell.length_a   1.000
_cell.length_b   1.000
_cell.length_c   1.000
_cell.angle_alpha   90.00
_cell.angle_beta   90.00
_cell.angle_gamma   90.00
#
_symmetry.space_group_name_H-M   'P 1'
#
loop_
_entity.id
_entity.type
_entity.pdbx_description
1 polymer ?
#
loop_
_entity_poly.entity_id
_entity_poly.type
_entity_poly.pdbx_seq_one_letter_code
_entity_poly.pdbx_strand_id
1 'polypeptide(L)'
;YLLIIGDGMADYPIPSLGGKTPLEAASTPNFDFISSHGIIGIVKTVPDGMVPESDTANLAIMGYDPKRYSRGRSPLEAASMGIGLKPNQTAIRANLVSLSDDGKDYDEKIMLDHSSSEIPTEEARVLIEYCDKKLCGKGQKLYTGVSYRHCLIWKEGKVVDLTPPHDVLTQVIGQYLPSEAKLREMMEVHTGPHLREENRVS
;
A
#
# COMPACT_ATOMS: atom_id res chain seq x y z
N TYR A 1 -16.93 23.12 1.91
CA TYR A 1 -17.47 21.79 1.57
C TYR A 1 -16.88 20.76 2.52
N LEU A 2 -17.69 19.78 2.96
CA LEU A 2 -17.26 18.65 3.78
C LEU A 2 -17.65 17.37 3.05
N LEU A 3 -16.68 16.49 2.78
CA LEU A 3 -16.87 15.16 2.23
C LEU A 3 -16.58 14.14 3.33
N ILE A 4 -17.58 13.31 3.65
CA ILE A 4 -17.45 12.22 4.62
C ILE A 4 -17.62 10.91 3.85
N ILE A 5 -16.63 10.03 3.96
CA ILE A 5 -16.65 8.70 3.33
C ILE A 5 -16.85 7.67 4.44
N GLY A 6 -18.00 7.00 4.43
CA GLY A 6 -18.26 5.84 5.28
C GLY A 6 -17.70 4.58 4.61
N ASP A 7 -16.38 4.39 4.73
CA ASP A 7 -15.72 3.24 4.12
C ASP A 7 -16.12 1.93 4.81
N GLY A 8 -16.36 0.86 4.02
CA GLY A 8 -16.74 -0.45 4.53
C GLY A 8 -18.15 -0.56 5.14
N MET A 9 -19.05 0.41 4.90
CA MET A 9 -20.41 0.38 5.44
C MET A 9 -21.34 -0.60 4.73
N ALA A 10 -21.08 -0.90 3.46
CA ALA A 10 -21.92 -1.81 2.67
C ALA A 10 -21.59 -3.28 2.95
N ASP A 11 -22.60 -4.08 3.18
CA ASP A 11 -22.46 -5.52 3.39
C ASP A 11 -23.75 -6.25 3.00
N TYR A 12 -23.68 -7.58 2.95
CA TYR A 12 -24.84 -8.43 2.72
C TYR A 12 -25.66 -8.64 3.99
N PRO A 13 -26.95 -9.03 3.87
CA PRO A 13 -27.77 -9.40 5.01
C PRO A 13 -27.17 -10.57 5.80
N ILE A 14 -27.11 -10.44 7.12
CA ILE A 14 -26.49 -11.39 8.04
C ILE A 14 -27.58 -12.14 8.82
N PRO A 15 -27.64 -13.49 8.80
CA PRO A 15 -28.68 -14.25 9.51
C PRO A 15 -28.77 -13.96 11.00
N SER A 16 -27.63 -13.79 11.69
CA SER A 16 -27.59 -13.46 13.13
C SER A 16 -28.12 -12.06 13.47
N LEU A 17 -28.25 -11.18 12.48
CA LEU A 17 -28.88 -9.87 12.60
C LEU A 17 -30.36 -9.87 12.14
N GLY A 18 -30.98 -11.06 12.09
CA GLY A 18 -32.36 -11.18 11.63
C GLY A 18 -32.53 -10.92 10.13
N GLY A 19 -31.51 -11.20 9.32
CA GLY A 19 -31.52 -10.96 7.87
C GLY A 19 -31.34 -9.50 7.48
N LYS A 20 -30.85 -8.66 8.38
CA LYS A 20 -30.50 -7.25 8.10
C LYS A 20 -29.02 -7.13 7.75
N THR A 21 -28.67 -6.11 6.97
CA THR A 21 -27.28 -5.65 6.83
C THR A 21 -26.79 -5.01 8.15
N PRO A 22 -25.46 -4.94 8.39
CA PRO A 22 -24.93 -4.22 9.55
C PRO A 22 -25.44 -2.77 9.64
N LEU A 23 -25.54 -2.07 8.51
CA LEU A 23 -26.05 -0.70 8.45
C LEU A 23 -27.52 -0.61 8.83
N GLU A 24 -28.38 -1.53 8.39
CA GLU A 24 -29.80 -1.60 8.78
C GLU A 24 -30.00 -1.98 10.26
N ALA A 25 -29.05 -2.72 10.84
CA ALA A 25 -29.09 -3.09 12.25
C ALA A 25 -28.51 -2.01 13.18
N ALA A 26 -27.66 -1.15 12.68
CA ALA A 26 -27.05 -0.08 13.44
C ALA A 26 -28.03 1.08 13.76
N SER A 27 -27.80 1.77 14.86
CA SER A 27 -28.51 3.02 15.16
C SER A 27 -27.80 4.19 14.51
N THR A 28 -28.38 4.76 13.45
CA THR A 28 -27.76 5.78 12.61
C THR A 28 -28.59 7.08 12.50
N PRO A 29 -29.03 7.70 13.63
CA PRO A 29 -30.00 8.80 13.59
C PRO A 29 -29.53 10.01 12.77
N ASN A 30 -28.23 10.29 12.76
CA ASN A 30 -27.66 11.41 11.98
C ASN A 30 -27.63 11.11 10.48
N PHE A 31 -27.29 9.88 10.08
CA PHE A 31 -27.38 9.46 8.68
C PHE A 31 -28.84 9.44 8.21
N ASP A 32 -29.77 8.96 9.05
CA ASP A 32 -31.19 8.93 8.75
C ASP A 32 -31.73 10.35 8.55
N PHE A 33 -31.31 11.29 9.40
CA PHE A 33 -31.66 12.69 9.24
C PHE A 33 -31.15 13.27 7.93
N ILE A 34 -29.85 13.09 7.62
CA ILE A 34 -29.25 13.62 6.39
C ILE A 34 -29.91 12.99 5.16
N SER A 35 -30.16 11.68 5.18
CA SER A 35 -30.74 10.98 4.03
C SER A 35 -32.21 11.36 3.79
N SER A 36 -32.95 11.68 4.84
CA SER A 36 -34.37 12.09 4.71
C SER A 36 -34.54 13.57 4.31
N HIS A 37 -33.51 14.41 4.49
CA HIS A 37 -33.55 15.84 4.18
C HIS A 37 -32.65 16.25 3.01
N GLY A 38 -31.79 15.33 2.55
CA GLY A 38 -30.85 15.54 1.47
C GLY A 38 -31.29 14.92 0.14
N ILE A 39 -30.38 14.86 -0.79
CA ILE A 39 -30.50 14.15 -2.06
C ILE A 39 -29.70 12.86 -1.98
N ILE A 40 -30.34 11.75 -2.26
CA ILE A 40 -29.70 10.43 -2.30
C ILE A 40 -29.54 9.98 -3.74
N GLY A 41 -28.43 9.35 -4.04
CA GLY A 41 -28.17 8.77 -5.36
C GLY A 41 -27.15 7.63 -5.28
N ILE A 42 -27.03 6.90 -6.38
CA ILE A 42 -26.01 5.85 -6.56
C ILE A 42 -24.94 6.42 -7.48
N VAL A 43 -23.69 6.32 -7.05
CA VAL A 43 -22.52 6.78 -7.83
C VAL A 43 -21.65 5.59 -8.17
N LYS A 44 -21.31 5.44 -9.44
CA LYS A 44 -20.33 4.44 -9.90
C LYS A 44 -18.93 5.00 -9.70
N THR A 45 -18.28 4.62 -8.62
CA THR A 45 -16.95 5.13 -8.23
C THR A 45 -15.80 4.41 -8.93
N VAL A 46 -16.02 3.18 -9.41
CA VAL A 46 -15.03 2.41 -10.18
C VAL A 46 -15.53 2.26 -11.62
N PRO A 47 -14.87 2.87 -12.61
CA PRO A 47 -15.21 2.70 -14.02
C PRO A 47 -15.02 1.26 -14.51
N ASP A 48 -15.80 0.84 -15.51
CA ASP A 48 -15.67 -0.49 -16.11
C ASP A 48 -14.26 -0.72 -16.65
N GLY A 49 -13.71 -1.90 -16.32
CA GLY A 49 -12.38 -2.33 -16.71
C GLY A 49 -11.23 -1.80 -15.84
N MET A 50 -11.53 -1.06 -14.78
CA MET A 50 -10.53 -0.70 -13.76
C MET A 50 -10.63 -1.61 -12.54
N VAL A 51 -9.51 -1.83 -11.88
CA VAL A 51 -9.45 -2.58 -10.62
C VAL A 51 -10.13 -1.76 -9.52
N PRO A 52 -10.97 -2.36 -8.67
CA PRO A 52 -11.64 -1.67 -7.56
C PRO A 52 -10.67 -1.40 -6.42
N GLU A 53 -9.92 -0.32 -6.54
CA GLU A 53 -8.98 0.17 -5.53
C GLU A 53 -9.40 1.54 -4.98
N SER A 54 -8.94 1.86 -3.78
CA SER A 54 -9.31 3.09 -3.08
C SER A 54 -8.87 4.36 -3.81
N ASP A 55 -7.73 4.35 -4.49
CA ASP A 55 -7.27 5.50 -5.29
C ASP A 55 -8.19 5.76 -6.50
N THR A 56 -8.63 4.70 -7.19
CA THR A 56 -9.60 4.79 -8.28
C THR A 56 -10.92 5.38 -7.79
N ALA A 57 -11.47 4.82 -6.71
CA ALA A 57 -12.74 5.26 -6.15
C ALA A 57 -12.67 6.70 -5.61
N ASN A 58 -11.61 7.06 -4.88
CA ASN A 58 -11.43 8.40 -4.33
C ASN A 58 -11.28 9.47 -5.41
N LEU A 59 -10.57 9.19 -6.51
CA LEU A 59 -10.50 10.10 -7.65
C LEU A 59 -11.90 10.36 -8.22
N ALA A 60 -12.71 9.31 -8.43
CA ALA A 60 -14.08 9.46 -8.93
C ALA A 60 -14.98 10.27 -7.97
N ILE A 61 -14.91 9.98 -6.66
CA ILE A 61 -15.66 10.70 -5.62
C ILE A 61 -15.30 12.20 -5.62
N MET A 62 -14.04 12.53 -5.86
CA MET A 62 -13.56 13.92 -5.96
C MET A 62 -13.85 14.59 -7.30
N GLY A 63 -14.53 13.89 -8.24
CA GLY A 63 -14.90 14.42 -9.53
C GLY A 63 -13.83 14.32 -10.63
N TYR A 64 -12.75 13.58 -10.37
CA TYR A 64 -11.73 13.31 -11.38
C TYR A 64 -12.02 11.99 -12.11
N ASP A 65 -11.80 11.95 -13.42
CA ASP A 65 -11.89 10.71 -14.20
C ASP A 65 -10.71 9.77 -13.88
N PRO A 66 -10.94 8.63 -13.20
CA PRO A 66 -9.86 7.71 -12.84
C PRO A 66 -9.10 7.17 -14.04
N LYS A 67 -9.78 6.93 -15.18
CA LYS A 67 -9.13 6.46 -16.41
C LYS A 67 -8.07 7.44 -16.94
N ARG A 68 -8.29 8.71 -16.70
CA ARG A 68 -7.38 9.78 -17.13
C ARG A 68 -6.28 10.06 -16.10
N TYR A 69 -6.62 10.06 -14.80
CA TYR A 69 -5.76 10.59 -13.75
C TYR A 69 -5.11 9.52 -12.88
N SER A 70 -5.68 8.31 -12.77
CA SER A 70 -5.01 7.25 -12.03
C SER A 70 -3.76 6.78 -12.78
N ARG A 71 -2.66 6.76 -12.05
CA ARG A 71 -1.36 6.23 -12.48
C ARG A 71 -0.86 5.17 -11.50
N GLY A 72 -1.78 4.58 -10.71
CA GLY A 72 -1.49 3.72 -9.57
C GLY A 72 -1.28 4.50 -8.27
N ARG A 73 -1.18 3.78 -7.16
CA ARG A 73 -1.08 4.36 -5.81
C ARG A 73 0.25 5.04 -5.53
N SER A 74 1.34 4.49 -6.02
CA SER A 74 2.69 4.94 -5.67
C SER A 74 2.96 6.42 -6.01
N PRO A 75 2.52 6.97 -7.15
CA PRO A 75 2.66 8.40 -7.43
C PRO A 75 1.88 9.29 -6.45
N LEU A 76 0.69 8.85 -6.01
CA LEU A 76 -0.12 9.59 -5.04
C LEU A 76 0.53 9.57 -3.65
N GLU A 77 1.07 8.42 -3.25
CA GLU A 77 1.81 8.28 -1.99
C GLU A 77 3.09 9.15 -2.02
N ALA A 78 3.84 9.14 -3.12
CA ALA A 78 4.99 10.04 -3.29
C ALA A 78 4.58 11.52 -3.14
N ALA A 79 3.49 11.94 -3.78
CA ALA A 79 2.97 13.29 -3.67
C ALA A 79 2.58 13.65 -2.23
N SER A 80 1.95 12.73 -1.48
CA SER A 80 1.59 12.93 -0.07
C SER A 80 2.81 13.08 0.85
N MET A 81 3.94 12.49 0.46
CA MET A 81 5.24 12.63 1.14
C MET A 81 5.98 13.92 0.72
N GLY A 82 5.37 14.77 -0.11
CA GLY A 82 5.99 15.99 -0.64
C GLY A 82 7.04 15.75 -1.75
N ILE A 83 7.05 14.54 -2.33
CA ILE A 83 8.01 14.18 -3.39
C ILE A 83 7.41 14.57 -4.74
N GLY A 84 8.03 15.58 -5.38
CA GLY A 84 7.70 15.98 -6.74
C GLY A 84 8.30 15.03 -7.78
N LEU A 85 7.48 14.27 -8.49
CA LEU A 85 7.94 13.36 -9.54
C LEU A 85 8.23 14.11 -10.84
N LYS A 86 9.39 13.80 -11.44
CA LYS A 86 9.75 14.23 -12.80
C LYS A 86 9.18 13.27 -13.86
N PRO A 87 8.99 13.72 -15.11
CA PRO A 87 8.39 12.88 -16.15
C PRO A 87 9.08 11.54 -16.42
N ASN A 88 10.37 11.43 -16.13
CA ASN A 88 11.17 10.23 -16.31
C ASN A 88 11.44 9.45 -15.01
N GLN A 89 10.64 9.67 -13.99
CA GLN A 89 10.77 8.98 -12.70
C GLN A 89 9.55 8.08 -12.46
N THR A 90 9.84 6.89 -11.94
CA THR A 90 8.84 5.93 -11.47
C THR A 90 8.85 5.94 -9.95
N ALA A 91 7.66 6.07 -9.36
CA ALA A 91 7.46 5.87 -7.93
C ALA A 91 7.03 4.43 -7.68
N ILE A 92 7.69 3.76 -6.74
CA ILE A 92 7.39 2.39 -6.34
C ILE A 92 7.17 2.40 -4.83
N ARG A 93 6.04 1.89 -4.41
CA ARG A 93 5.80 1.67 -2.98
C ARG A 93 6.73 0.56 -2.48
N ALA A 94 7.39 0.82 -1.38
CA ALA A 94 8.24 -0.13 -0.68
C ALA A 94 7.71 -0.34 0.75
N ASN A 95 7.56 -1.59 1.16
CA ASN A 95 7.14 -1.92 2.51
C ASN A 95 8.27 -2.64 3.24
N LEU A 96 8.41 -2.34 4.54
CA LEU A 96 9.10 -3.23 5.45
C LEU A 96 8.16 -4.37 5.84
N VAL A 97 8.61 -5.60 5.70
CA VAL A 97 7.80 -6.80 5.93
C VAL A 97 8.55 -7.80 6.82
N SER A 98 7.83 -8.72 7.44
CA SER A 98 8.43 -9.85 8.15
C SER A 98 8.27 -11.12 7.34
N LEU A 99 9.37 -11.84 7.15
CA LEU A 99 9.41 -13.13 6.46
C LEU A 99 9.79 -14.25 7.44
N SER A 100 9.51 -15.50 7.06
CA SER A 100 9.94 -16.67 7.85
C SER A 100 11.47 -16.71 7.97
N ASP A 101 11.94 -17.12 9.15
CA ASP A 101 13.35 -17.29 9.48
C ASP A 101 13.65 -18.79 9.69
N ASP A 102 13.43 -19.57 8.62
CA ASP A 102 13.52 -21.03 8.62
C ASP A 102 14.78 -21.55 7.89
N GLY A 103 15.73 -20.66 7.59
CA GLY A 103 16.98 -20.99 6.93
C GLY A 103 16.87 -21.30 5.44
N LYS A 104 15.69 -21.09 4.85
CA LYS A 104 15.46 -21.28 3.41
C LYS A 104 16.00 -20.10 2.59
N ASP A 105 16.14 -20.33 1.30
CA ASP A 105 16.48 -19.28 0.35
C ASP A 105 15.40 -18.19 0.30
N TYR A 106 15.75 -17.01 -0.19
CA TYR A 106 14.87 -15.84 -0.12
C TYR A 106 13.51 -16.08 -0.78
N ASP A 107 13.49 -16.69 -1.93
CA ASP A 107 12.29 -16.99 -2.71
C ASP A 107 11.43 -18.12 -2.11
N GLU A 108 11.98 -18.93 -1.21
CA GLU A 108 11.24 -19.96 -0.47
C GLU A 108 10.63 -19.47 0.85
N LYS A 109 10.93 -18.23 1.26
CA LYS A 109 10.41 -17.65 2.52
C LYS A 109 8.92 -17.38 2.43
N ILE A 110 8.27 -17.43 3.59
CA ILE A 110 6.83 -17.16 3.73
C ILE A 110 6.64 -15.73 4.23
N MET A 111 5.68 -15.00 3.65
CA MET A 111 5.24 -13.71 4.12
C MET A 111 4.47 -13.86 5.44
N LEU A 112 5.07 -13.48 6.55
CA LEU A 112 4.45 -13.57 7.88
C LEU A 112 3.63 -12.33 8.20
N ASP A 113 4.17 -11.13 7.90
CA ASP A 113 3.51 -9.87 8.18
C ASP A 113 3.93 -8.81 7.17
N HIS A 114 2.95 -8.19 6.54
CA HIS A 114 3.14 -7.15 5.51
C HIS A 114 3.48 -5.77 6.09
N SER A 115 3.46 -5.63 7.42
CA SER A 115 3.63 -4.37 8.14
C SER A 115 4.81 -4.37 9.13
N SER A 116 5.53 -5.48 9.24
CA SER A 116 6.57 -5.66 10.29
C SER A 116 6.04 -5.31 11.69
N SER A 117 4.83 -5.81 12.04
CA SER A 117 4.12 -5.52 13.30
C SER A 117 3.88 -4.01 13.50
N GLU A 118 3.56 -3.33 12.42
CA GLU A 118 3.36 -1.87 12.40
C GLU A 118 4.57 -1.09 12.96
N ILE A 119 5.75 -1.45 12.49
CA ILE A 119 7.03 -0.87 12.94
C ILE A 119 6.94 0.65 13.14
N PRO A 120 7.41 1.22 14.27
CA PRO A 120 7.43 2.66 14.48
C PRO A 120 8.22 3.40 13.41
N THR A 121 7.73 4.59 13.02
CA THR A 121 8.34 5.38 11.94
C THR A 121 9.81 5.70 12.19
N GLU A 122 10.19 5.94 13.43
CA GLU A 122 11.57 6.25 13.84
C GLU A 122 12.51 5.07 13.59
N GLU A 123 12.11 3.86 13.95
CA GLU A 123 12.87 2.64 13.68
C GLU A 123 12.93 2.33 12.17
N ALA A 124 11.79 2.44 11.50
CA ALA A 124 11.71 2.27 10.06
C ALA A 124 12.62 3.25 9.30
N ARG A 125 12.74 4.50 9.78
CA ARG A 125 13.62 5.51 9.20
C ARG A 125 15.07 5.06 9.19
N VAL A 126 15.57 4.52 10.30
CA VAL A 126 16.95 4.02 10.40
C VAL A 126 17.22 2.94 9.36
N LEU A 127 16.28 1.98 9.23
CA LEU A 127 16.39 0.89 8.26
C LEU A 127 16.36 1.42 6.82
N ILE A 128 15.42 2.30 6.50
CA ILE A 128 15.27 2.84 5.14
C ILE A 128 16.44 3.73 4.73
N GLU A 129 16.97 4.54 5.64
CA GLU A 129 18.17 5.34 5.36
C GLU A 129 19.43 4.48 5.17
N TYR A 130 19.53 3.36 5.89
CA TYR A 130 20.57 2.37 5.66
C TYR A 130 20.41 1.72 4.28
N CYS A 131 19.20 1.28 3.96
CA CYS A 131 18.85 0.70 2.67
C CYS A 131 19.15 1.66 1.52
N ASP A 132 18.77 2.91 1.65
CA ASP A 132 19.05 3.94 0.63
C ASP A 132 20.56 4.04 0.34
N LYS A 133 21.38 4.07 1.38
CA LYS A 133 22.85 4.16 1.24
C LYS A 133 23.50 2.93 0.64
N LYS A 134 22.97 1.74 0.93
CA LYS A 134 23.61 0.46 0.55
C LYS A 134 23.12 -0.07 -0.78
N LEU A 135 21.86 0.17 -1.15
CA LEU A 135 21.21 -0.48 -2.27
C LEU A 135 20.90 0.44 -3.42
N CYS A 136 20.56 1.70 -3.12
CA CYS A 136 20.20 2.64 -4.15
C CYS A 136 21.42 3.04 -4.98
N GLY A 137 21.38 2.70 -6.26
CA GLY A 137 22.37 3.10 -7.24
C GLY A 137 22.04 4.47 -7.85
N LYS A 138 22.80 4.84 -8.87
CA LYS A 138 22.59 6.11 -9.60
C LYS A 138 21.16 6.19 -10.17
N GLY A 139 20.44 7.23 -9.79
CA GLY A 139 19.06 7.45 -10.23
C GLY A 139 17.99 6.77 -9.38
N GLN A 140 18.37 6.12 -8.30
CA GLN A 140 17.46 5.53 -7.32
C GLN A 140 17.53 6.29 -6.01
N LYS A 141 16.42 6.42 -5.31
CA LYS A 141 16.32 7.03 -3.98
C LYS A 141 15.18 6.44 -3.19
N LEU A 142 15.48 5.90 -2.01
CA LEU A 142 14.48 5.46 -1.04
C LEU A 142 14.13 6.62 -0.11
N TYR A 143 12.84 6.84 0.07
CA TYR A 143 12.29 7.85 0.96
C TYR A 143 11.53 7.19 2.10
N THR A 144 11.82 7.61 3.31
CA THR A 144 11.09 7.18 4.50
C THR A 144 9.69 7.77 4.49
N GLY A 145 8.69 6.92 4.61
CA GLY A 145 7.29 7.30 4.81
C GLY A 145 6.87 7.13 6.27
N VAL A 146 5.67 6.58 6.47
CA VAL A 146 5.10 6.37 7.81
C VAL A 146 5.04 4.87 8.10
N SER A 147 5.50 4.47 9.29
CA SER A 147 5.53 3.07 9.74
C SER A 147 6.25 2.19 8.71
N TYR A 148 5.64 1.13 8.24
CA TYR A 148 6.18 0.18 7.26
C TYR A 148 6.11 0.66 5.80
N ARG A 149 5.52 1.83 5.51
CA ARG A 149 5.26 2.33 4.15
C ARG A 149 6.29 3.35 3.71
N HIS A 150 6.99 3.07 2.63
CA HIS A 150 8.07 3.88 2.09
C HIS A 150 7.92 4.01 0.58
N CYS A 151 8.77 4.80 -0.05
CA CYS A 151 8.72 5.04 -1.48
C CYS A 151 10.11 5.00 -2.10
N LEU A 152 10.28 4.16 -3.12
CA LEU A 152 11.45 4.19 -4.00
C LEU A 152 11.12 5.04 -5.22
N ILE A 153 11.94 6.05 -5.48
CA ILE A 153 11.91 6.81 -6.72
C ILE A 153 13.05 6.32 -7.60
N TRP A 154 12.70 5.92 -8.82
CA TRP A 154 13.66 5.38 -9.77
C TRP A 154 13.62 6.15 -11.09
N LYS A 155 14.72 6.80 -11.43
CA LYS A 155 14.86 7.49 -12.71
C LYS A 155 14.98 6.44 -13.84
N GLU A 156 14.10 6.58 -14.83
CA GLU A 156 14.03 5.68 -16.00
C GLU A 156 13.72 4.21 -15.65
N GLY A 157 13.25 3.94 -14.41
CA GLY A 157 12.80 2.63 -14.00
C GLY A 157 11.54 2.21 -14.74
N LYS A 158 11.52 0.98 -15.24
CA LYS A 158 10.33 0.34 -15.82
C LYS A 158 9.96 -0.84 -14.95
N VAL A 159 8.83 -0.74 -14.27
CA VAL A 159 8.31 -1.79 -13.41
C VAL A 159 6.92 -2.16 -13.89
N VAL A 160 6.68 -3.43 -14.14
CA VAL A 160 5.44 -3.91 -14.75
C VAL A 160 4.69 -4.94 -13.90
N ASP A 161 5.37 -5.62 -12.96
CA ASP A 161 4.81 -6.69 -12.16
C ASP A 161 5.22 -6.52 -10.69
N LEU A 162 4.35 -5.89 -9.92
CA LEU A 162 4.52 -5.74 -8.47
C LEU A 162 3.28 -6.29 -7.77
N THR A 163 3.51 -7.17 -6.80
CA THR A 163 2.44 -7.72 -5.97
C THR A 163 2.46 -7.06 -4.60
N PRO A 164 1.33 -6.52 -4.13
CA PRO A 164 1.25 -5.94 -2.80
C PRO A 164 1.49 -6.99 -1.70
N PRO A 165 2.32 -6.72 -0.69
CA PRO A 165 2.63 -7.70 0.36
C PRO A 165 1.41 -8.22 1.13
N HIS A 166 0.36 -7.42 1.29
CA HIS A 166 -0.86 -7.83 1.99
C HIS A 166 -1.70 -8.87 1.23
N ASP A 167 -1.50 -9.01 -0.08
CA ASP A 167 -2.20 -10.01 -0.89
C ASP A 167 -1.57 -11.40 -0.80
N VAL A 168 -0.36 -11.50 -0.22
CA VAL A 168 0.44 -12.73 -0.20
C VAL A 168 0.75 -13.22 1.21
N LEU A 169 0.00 -12.80 2.20
CA LEU A 169 0.15 -13.28 3.58
C LEU A 169 0.04 -14.80 3.63
N THR A 170 0.91 -15.42 4.41
CA THR A 170 1.05 -16.87 4.59
C THR A 170 1.48 -17.66 3.36
N GLN A 171 1.86 -16.98 2.27
CA GLN A 171 2.30 -17.61 1.03
C GLN A 171 3.81 -17.51 0.85
N VAL A 172 4.37 -18.43 0.06
CA VAL A 172 5.77 -18.40 -0.37
C VAL A 172 5.96 -17.24 -1.35
N ILE A 173 6.95 -16.36 -1.08
CA ILE A 173 7.08 -15.09 -1.81
C ILE A 173 7.65 -15.23 -3.23
N GLY A 174 8.34 -16.32 -3.55
CA GLY A 174 9.11 -16.46 -4.78
C GLY A 174 8.32 -16.20 -6.06
N GLN A 175 7.08 -16.68 -6.14
CA GLN A 175 6.21 -16.48 -7.30
C GLN A 175 5.66 -15.06 -7.44
N TYR A 176 5.81 -14.23 -6.41
CA TYR A 176 5.32 -12.85 -6.35
C TYR A 176 6.43 -11.81 -6.43
N LEU A 177 7.70 -12.26 -6.51
CA LEU A 177 8.83 -11.37 -6.67
C LEU A 177 8.80 -10.74 -8.07
N PRO A 178 9.22 -9.46 -8.21
CA PRO A 178 9.24 -8.78 -9.50
C PRO A 178 10.16 -9.48 -10.49
N SER A 179 9.81 -9.46 -11.78
CA SER A 179 10.67 -9.95 -12.86
C SER A 179 11.88 -9.03 -13.11
N GLU A 180 11.80 -7.77 -12.67
CA GLU A 180 12.88 -6.80 -12.83
C GLU A 180 14.06 -7.15 -11.91
N ALA A 181 15.19 -7.55 -12.50
CA ALA A 181 16.33 -8.11 -11.79
C ALA A 181 16.93 -7.17 -10.73
N LYS A 182 16.97 -5.87 -11.00
CA LYS A 182 17.54 -4.91 -10.05
C LYS A 182 16.67 -4.73 -8.79
N LEU A 183 15.35 -4.76 -8.93
CA LEU A 183 14.46 -4.72 -7.78
C LEU A 183 14.57 -6.02 -6.98
N ARG A 184 14.62 -7.15 -7.65
CA ARG A 184 14.79 -8.45 -6.99
C ARG A 184 16.08 -8.50 -6.17
N GLU A 185 17.21 -8.08 -6.74
CA GLU A 185 18.49 -7.95 -6.05
C GLU A 185 18.38 -7.05 -4.81
N MET A 186 17.71 -5.90 -4.93
CA MET A 186 17.50 -4.99 -3.80
C MET A 186 16.65 -5.63 -2.69
N MET A 187 15.70 -6.48 -3.00
CA MET A 187 14.88 -7.18 -2.01
C MET A 187 15.65 -8.30 -1.33
N GLU A 188 16.44 -9.07 -2.05
CA GLU A 188 17.20 -10.23 -1.55
C GLU A 188 18.34 -9.85 -0.59
N VAL A 189 19.02 -8.75 -0.82
CA VAL A 189 20.18 -8.31 -0.01
C VAL A 189 19.83 -8.00 1.46
N HIS A 190 18.55 -7.84 1.79
CA HIS A 190 18.09 -7.36 3.12
C HIS A 190 17.70 -8.45 4.09
N THR A 191 17.69 -9.70 3.70
CA THR A 191 17.27 -10.81 4.54
C THR A 191 18.40 -11.42 5.39
N GLY A 192 19.60 -10.86 5.30
CA GLY A 192 20.76 -11.33 6.07
C GLY A 192 20.72 -10.93 7.56
N PRO A 193 21.36 -11.72 8.45
CA PRO A 193 21.48 -11.45 9.88
C PRO A 193 22.21 -10.14 10.23
N HIS A 194 22.87 -9.53 9.25
CA HIS A 194 23.71 -8.33 9.45
C HIS A 194 22.97 -7.06 9.89
N LEU A 195 21.67 -6.94 9.60
CA LEU A 195 20.88 -5.80 10.10
C LEU A 195 20.59 -5.88 11.60
N ARG A 196 20.62 -7.08 12.19
CA ARG A 196 20.40 -7.27 13.64
C ARG A 196 21.64 -6.97 14.48
N GLU A 197 22.85 -7.13 13.95
CA GLU A 197 24.09 -6.94 14.68
C GLU A 197 24.60 -5.49 14.64
N GLU A 198 24.46 -4.79 13.51
CA GLU A 198 24.94 -3.40 13.38
C GLU A 198 24.04 -2.37 14.09
N ASN A 199 22.79 -2.69 14.42
CA ASN A 199 21.84 -1.79 15.09
C ASN A 199 21.63 -2.08 16.59
N ARG A 200 22.41 -2.92 17.22
CA ARG A 200 22.54 -2.93 18.68
C ARG A 200 23.40 -1.74 19.10
N VAL A 201 22.80 -0.57 19.13
CA VAL A 201 23.37 0.58 19.83
C VAL A 201 23.25 0.27 21.30
N SER A 202 24.40 0.15 21.94
CA SER A 202 24.60 0.07 23.39
C SER A 202 24.01 1.29 24.11
#